data_539bfc25625415a3c715b6addd6564dd
#
_entry.id   539bfc25625415a3c715b6addd6564dd
#
_cell.length_a   1.000
_cell.length_b   1.000
_cell.length_c   1.000
_cell.angle_alpha   90.00
_cell.angle_beta   90.00
_cell.angle_gamma   90.00
#
_symmetry.space_group_name_H-M   'P 1'
#
loop_
_entity.id
_entity.type
_entity.pdbx_description
1 polymer ?
#
loop_
_entity_poly.entity_id
_entity_poly.type
_entity_poly.pdbx_seq_one_letter_code
_entity_poly.pdbx_strand_id
1 'polypeptide(L)'
;KDFNLEVLVRTTCMQKGYQLRSNLKNPEIYKNYNVLNPEDFKALLTAYVQAHGDVRAENQSLARRATFDATATLYVVGDVHSGITALVGFLTRLRDDGVLGNDGQLAATARVIFLGDLVDRGVWGAEVLYVALQLWEKNRDKVFVLRGNHENHSQHEEYGFGAELDAFNDEAIRQLVKQMCERLPEVLFATVRTERFVFCHGGIPHYADSSPVAFFDGGDGFFNTTEGATTSNPHADSQWQWNDFDLSEDATTRSRRDGNNGTMFVIGRLATAKFKTQHKVRQIVRGHEDTNSLRLEYVTTTSEFTINASTATNKLPPDFDKLVDAADVITTSIAYPAKIPSTTTPLFFVLITNKGTD
;
A
#
# COMPACT_ATOMS: atom_id res chain seq x y z
N LYS A 1 -18.99 13.13 12.31
CA LYS A 1 -18.04 13.27 13.45
C LYS A 1 -16.76 13.87 12.89
N ASP A 2 -16.16 14.80 13.62
CA ASP A 2 -14.96 15.50 13.18
C ASP A 2 -13.80 14.52 13.10
N PHE A 3 -12.99 14.66 12.04
CA PHE A 3 -11.74 13.92 11.88
C PHE A 3 -10.75 14.48 12.92
N ASN A 4 -10.66 13.83 14.07
CA ASN A 4 -9.77 14.25 15.14
C ASN A 4 -8.66 13.22 15.33
N LEU A 5 -7.58 13.42 14.61
CA LEU A 5 -6.40 12.57 14.64
C LEU A 5 -5.80 12.46 16.06
N GLU A 6 -5.80 13.54 16.84
CA GLU A 6 -5.24 13.54 18.20
C GLU A 6 -6.05 12.69 19.17
N VAL A 7 -7.38 12.73 19.08
CA VAL A 7 -8.24 11.89 19.91
C VAL A 7 -8.07 10.43 19.56
N LEU A 8 -8.01 10.11 18.27
CA LEU A 8 -7.78 8.73 17.80
C LEU A 8 -6.46 8.19 18.32
N VAL A 9 -5.37 8.96 18.19
CA VAL A 9 -4.02 8.59 18.64
C VAL A 9 -3.95 8.40 20.13
N ARG A 10 -4.43 9.36 20.92
CA ARG A 10 -4.36 9.29 22.39
C ARG A 10 -5.16 8.10 22.91
N THR A 11 -6.34 7.87 22.37
CA THR A 11 -7.21 6.79 22.83
C THR A 11 -6.63 5.42 22.44
N THR A 12 -6.12 5.28 21.21
CA THR A 12 -5.64 4.02 20.67
C THR A 12 -4.29 3.61 21.27
N CYS A 13 -3.33 4.53 21.33
CA CYS A 13 -1.97 4.24 21.82
C CYS A 13 -1.88 4.00 23.32
N MET A 14 -2.79 4.59 24.11
CA MET A 14 -2.75 4.42 25.57
C MET A 14 -3.42 3.15 26.09
N GLN A 15 -4.36 2.57 25.34
CA GLN A 15 -5.18 1.45 25.81
C GLN A 15 -4.69 0.08 25.35
N LYS A 16 -4.11 -0.04 24.16
CA LYS A 16 -3.50 -1.30 23.70
C LYS A 16 -2.06 -1.37 24.21
N GLY A 17 -1.81 -2.04 25.31
CA GLY A 17 -0.46 -2.33 25.77
C GLY A 17 0.35 -3.10 24.72
N TYR A 18 1.68 -2.97 24.76
CA TYR A 18 2.60 -3.70 23.88
C TYR A 18 2.40 -5.22 24.10
N GLN A 19 1.83 -5.90 23.13
CA GLN A 19 1.70 -7.36 23.15
C GLN A 19 2.80 -7.97 22.27
N LEU A 20 3.42 -9.05 22.78
CA LEU A 20 4.43 -9.77 22.03
C LEU A 20 3.78 -10.50 20.84
N ARG A 21 4.45 -10.49 19.68
CA ARG A 21 4.03 -11.14 18.42
C ARG A 21 3.54 -12.60 18.59
N SER A 22 4.06 -13.32 19.58
CA SER A 22 3.68 -14.72 19.84
C SER A 22 2.21 -14.92 20.20
N ASN A 23 1.49 -13.87 20.57
CA ASN A 23 0.11 -13.95 21.03
C ASN A 23 -0.91 -13.32 20.09
N LEU A 24 -0.51 -12.85 18.90
CA LEU A 24 -1.40 -12.15 17.98
C LEU A 24 -2.63 -12.94 17.52
N LYS A 25 -2.57 -14.27 17.57
CA LYS A 25 -3.70 -15.14 17.21
C LYS A 25 -4.70 -15.38 18.35
N ASN A 26 -4.47 -14.80 19.54
CA ASN A 26 -5.38 -14.98 20.67
C ASN A 26 -6.38 -13.81 20.74
N PRO A 27 -7.68 -14.03 20.43
CA PRO A 27 -8.69 -12.95 20.45
C PRO A 27 -8.90 -12.35 21.83
N GLU A 28 -8.53 -13.04 22.91
CA GLU A 28 -8.69 -12.53 24.28
C GLU A 28 -7.85 -11.28 24.55
N ILE A 29 -6.69 -11.14 23.85
CA ILE A 29 -5.86 -9.92 23.97
C ILE A 29 -6.58 -8.67 23.48
N TYR A 30 -7.50 -8.83 22.55
CA TYR A 30 -8.20 -7.69 21.91
C TYR A 30 -9.50 -7.29 22.61
N LYS A 31 -10.15 -8.23 23.34
CA LYS A 31 -11.46 -8.01 23.97
C LYS A 31 -11.52 -6.80 24.92
N ASN A 32 -10.41 -6.51 25.60
CA ASN A 32 -10.33 -5.40 26.56
C ASN A 32 -9.74 -4.11 25.93
N TYR A 33 -9.36 -4.14 24.66
CA TYR A 33 -8.58 -3.07 24.01
C TYR A 33 -9.22 -2.55 22.73
N ASN A 34 -10.41 -3.05 22.39
CA ASN A 34 -11.10 -2.59 21.19
C ASN A 34 -11.63 -1.17 21.42
N VAL A 35 -10.97 -0.20 20.80
CA VAL A 35 -11.23 1.23 21.00
C VAL A 35 -12.20 1.77 19.95
N LEU A 36 -12.32 1.06 18.83
CA LEU A 36 -13.20 1.46 17.76
C LEU A 36 -14.67 1.17 18.14
N ASN A 37 -15.53 2.13 17.84
CA ASN A 37 -16.96 1.87 17.85
C ASN A 37 -17.31 0.94 16.69
N PRO A 38 -17.86 -0.26 16.93
CA PRO A 38 -18.18 -1.22 15.87
C PRO A 38 -19.12 -0.64 14.80
N GLU A 39 -20.10 0.18 15.20
CA GLU A 39 -21.05 0.76 14.26
C GLU A 39 -20.40 1.83 13.37
N ASP A 40 -19.49 2.65 13.90
CA ASP A 40 -18.73 3.61 13.11
C ASP A 40 -17.81 2.87 12.11
N PHE A 41 -17.18 1.76 12.51
CA PHE A 41 -16.34 0.95 11.63
C PHE A 41 -17.17 0.26 10.54
N LYS A 42 -18.30 -0.37 10.90
CA LYS A 42 -19.23 -0.94 9.92
C LYS A 42 -19.72 0.09 8.90
N ALA A 43 -20.04 1.29 9.35
CA ALA A 43 -20.48 2.35 8.46
C ALA A 43 -19.44 2.71 7.39
N LEU A 44 -18.15 2.83 7.76
CA LEU A 44 -17.06 3.10 6.82
C LEU A 44 -16.82 1.93 5.85
N LEU A 45 -16.78 0.70 6.35
CA LEU A 45 -16.65 -0.50 5.52
C LEU A 45 -17.81 -0.60 4.51
N THR A 46 -19.04 -0.37 4.98
CA THR A 46 -20.24 -0.37 4.13
C THR A 46 -20.14 0.71 3.05
N ALA A 47 -19.73 1.92 3.43
CA ALA A 47 -19.57 3.03 2.48
C ALA A 47 -18.52 2.69 1.39
N TYR A 48 -17.41 2.04 1.78
CA TYR A 48 -16.40 1.60 0.82
C TYR A 48 -16.93 0.53 -0.13
N VAL A 49 -17.56 -0.51 0.41
CA VAL A 49 -18.14 -1.63 -0.37
C VAL A 49 -19.20 -1.11 -1.36
N GLN A 50 -20.08 -0.21 -0.92
CA GLN A 50 -21.12 0.37 -1.78
C GLN A 50 -20.55 1.27 -2.88
N ALA A 51 -19.52 2.07 -2.56
CA ALA A 51 -18.91 2.97 -3.53
C ALA A 51 -18.18 2.24 -4.66
N HIS A 52 -17.65 1.03 -4.39
CA HIS A 52 -16.85 0.28 -5.36
C HIS A 52 -17.64 -0.83 -6.07
N GLY A 53 -18.79 -1.23 -5.54
CA GLY A 53 -19.61 -2.29 -6.12
C GLY A 53 -18.86 -3.63 -6.23
N ASP A 54 -19.39 -4.54 -7.02
CA ASP A 54 -18.71 -5.80 -7.37
C ASP A 54 -18.17 -5.70 -8.79
N VAL A 55 -16.94 -5.21 -8.90
CA VAL A 55 -16.29 -4.89 -10.18
C VAL A 55 -15.24 -5.92 -10.59
N ARG A 56 -14.88 -6.84 -9.67
CA ARG A 56 -13.88 -7.88 -9.96
C ARG A 56 -14.50 -9.00 -10.77
N ALA A 57 -13.90 -9.30 -11.92
CA ALA A 57 -14.28 -10.45 -12.74
C ALA A 57 -13.51 -11.70 -12.29
N GLU A 58 -14.13 -12.86 -12.44
CA GLU A 58 -13.50 -14.16 -12.18
C GLU A 58 -12.26 -14.36 -13.05
N ASN A 59 -11.20 -14.93 -12.48
CA ASN A 59 -9.92 -15.18 -13.14
C ASN A 59 -9.21 -13.91 -13.67
N GLN A 60 -9.49 -12.76 -13.09
CA GLN A 60 -8.88 -11.51 -13.49
C GLN A 60 -8.40 -10.71 -12.28
N SER A 61 -7.34 -9.94 -12.48
CA SER A 61 -6.88 -8.96 -11.52
C SER A 61 -7.68 -7.67 -11.65
N LEU A 62 -8.08 -7.09 -10.51
CA LEU A 62 -8.74 -5.81 -10.49
C LEU A 62 -7.67 -4.69 -10.53
N ALA A 63 -7.77 -3.86 -11.53
CA ALA A 63 -6.89 -2.72 -11.75
C ALA A 63 -7.68 -1.40 -11.72
N ARG A 64 -6.98 -0.30 -11.46
CA ARG A 64 -7.56 1.06 -11.54
C ARG A 64 -6.70 1.94 -12.41
N ARG A 65 -7.33 2.81 -13.22
CA ARG A 65 -6.69 3.92 -13.92
C ARG A 65 -7.02 5.23 -13.24
N ALA A 66 -6.05 6.13 -13.21
CA ALA A 66 -6.28 7.51 -12.79
C ALA A 66 -5.37 8.47 -13.56
N THR A 67 -5.96 9.58 -14.00
CA THR A 67 -5.24 10.70 -14.60
C THR A 67 -5.23 11.86 -13.61
N PHE A 68 -4.05 12.35 -13.30
CA PHE A 68 -3.87 13.44 -12.36
C PHE A 68 -3.42 14.70 -13.06
N ASP A 69 -3.86 15.84 -12.54
CA ASP A 69 -3.44 17.15 -13.02
C ASP A 69 -1.93 17.32 -12.96
N ALA A 70 -1.42 18.22 -13.80
CA ALA A 70 0.00 18.54 -13.88
C ALA A 70 0.61 19.04 -12.55
N THR A 71 -0.23 19.58 -11.66
CA THR A 71 0.16 20.08 -10.34
C THR A 71 0.03 19.04 -9.23
N ALA A 72 -0.41 17.81 -9.57
CA ALA A 72 -0.63 16.78 -8.56
C ALA A 72 0.68 16.39 -7.87
N THR A 73 0.60 16.28 -6.53
CA THR A 73 1.65 15.76 -5.67
C THR A 73 1.18 14.42 -5.11
N LEU A 74 1.96 13.37 -5.35
CA LEU A 74 1.62 12.00 -4.94
C LEU A 74 2.37 11.65 -3.64
N TYR A 75 1.61 11.36 -2.59
CA TYR A 75 2.11 10.88 -1.31
C TYR A 75 1.87 9.36 -1.25
N VAL A 76 2.96 8.60 -1.23
CA VAL A 76 2.88 7.14 -1.32
C VAL A 76 3.24 6.53 0.03
N VAL A 77 2.38 5.63 0.49
CA VAL A 77 2.53 4.91 1.76
C VAL A 77 2.68 3.43 1.42
N GLY A 78 3.83 2.86 1.78
CA GLY A 78 4.08 1.42 1.68
C GLY A 78 3.40 0.64 2.81
N ASP A 79 3.92 -0.56 3.08
CA ASP A 79 3.40 -1.46 4.10
C ASP A 79 3.27 -0.76 5.46
N VAL A 80 2.12 -0.89 6.09
CA VAL A 80 1.83 -0.29 7.41
C VAL A 80 1.82 -1.35 8.50
N HIS A 81 1.28 -2.53 8.22
CA HIS A 81 1.24 -3.68 9.13
C HIS A 81 0.84 -3.31 10.56
N SER A 82 -0.37 -2.79 10.73
CA SER A 82 -0.87 -2.35 12.03
C SER A 82 -0.03 -1.24 12.70
N GLY A 83 0.85 -0.58 11.96
CA GLY A 83 1.75 0.48 12.44
C GLY A 83 1.04 1.82 12.65
N ILE A 84 0.05 1.89 13.53
CA ILE A 84 -0.76 3.09 13.74
C ILE A 84 0.07 4.34 14.06
N THR A 85 1.14 4.20 14.80
CA THR A 85 2.04 5.32 15.14
C THR A 85 2.71 5.89 13.88
N ALA A 86 3.15 5.04 12.97
CA ALA A 86 3.75 5.46 11.71
C ALA A 86 2.74 6.16 10.82
N LEU A 87 1.53 5.59 10.69
CA LEU A 87 0.44 6.20 9.92
C LEU A 87 0.05 7.57 10.47
N VAL A 88 -0.09 7.68 11.79
CA VAL A 88 -0.40 8.94 12.46
C VAL A 88 0.71 9.97 12.26
N GLY A 89 1.95 9.58 12.38
CA GLY A 89 3.08 10.45 12.12
C GLY A 89 3.06 10.96 10.67
N PHE A 90 2.77 10.10 9.70
CA PHE A 90 2.58 10.50 8.30
C PHE A 90 1.47 11.56 8.15
N LEU A 91 0.29 11.31 8.71
CA LEU A 91 -0.84 12.25 8.63
C LEU A 91 -0.55 13.56 9.38
N THR A 92 0.16 13.50 10.52
CA THR A 92 0.60 14.68 11.25
C THR A 92 1.53 15.51 10.39
N ARG A 93 2.46 14.88 9.69
CA ARG A 93 3.36 15.58 8.77
C ARG A 93 2.57 16.25 7.62
N LEU A 94 1.61 15.56 7.01
CA LEU A 94 0.76 16.17 5.99
C LEU A 94 -0.01 17.39 6.52
N ARG A 95 -0.46 17.34 7.78
CA ARG A 95 -1.12 18.47 8.43
C ARG A 95 -0.17 19.63 8.67
N ASP A 96 1.01 19.35 9.20
CA ASP A 96 2.01 20.37 9.51
C ASP A 96 2.53 21.07 8.25
N ASP A 97 2.59 20.34 7.14
CA ASP A 97 2.92 20.90 5.81
C ASP A 97 1.72 21.58 5.10
N GLY A 98 0.56 21.68 5.76
CA GLY A 98 -0.64 22.31 5.20
C GLY A 98 -1.34 21.49 4.09
N VAL A 99 -0.98 20.24 3.93
CA VAL A 99 -1.54 19.33 2.90
C VAL A 99 -2.83 18.67 3.38
N LEU A 100 -2.96 18.40 4.68
CA LEU A 100 -4.14 17.84 5.31
C LEU A 100 -4.78 18.85 6.26
N GLY A 101 -6.01 19.22 5.99
CA GLY A 101 -6.79 20.11 6.87
C GLY A 101 -7.24 19.42 8.15
N ASN A 102 -7.62 20.21 9.16
CA ASN A 102 -8.17 19.70 10.42
C ASN A 102 -9.50 18.97 10.25
N ASP A 103 -10.20 19.23 9.17
CA ASP A 103 -11.43 18.53 8.76
C ASP A 103 -11.17 17.19 8.06
N GLY A 104 -9.91 16.84 7.84
CA GLY A 104 -9.48 15.64 7.12
C GLY A 104 -9.51 15.77 5.60
N GLN A 105 -9.71 16.98 5.06
CA GLN A 105 -9.64 17.21 3.62
C GLN A 105 -8.19 17.40 3.16
N LEU A 106 -7.82 16.74 2.08
CA LEU A 106 -6.54 16.95 1.41
C LEU A 106 -6.59 18.21 0.52
N ALA A 107 -5.47 18.88 0.42
CA ALA A 107 -5.27 19.96 -0.54
C ALA A 107 -5.67 19.51 -1.97
N ALA A 108 -6.06 20.45 -2.81
CA ALA A 108 -6.56 20.14 -4.15
C ALA A 108 -5.55 19.33 -5.00
N THR A 109 -4.28 19.65 -4.86
CA THR A 109 -3.18 19.00 -5.59
C THR A 109 -2.71 17.69 -4.98
N ALA A 110 -3.06 17.38 -3.72
CA ALA A 110 -2.55 16.20 -3.03
C ALA A 110 -3.31 14.93 -3.43
N ARG A 111 -2.56 13.84 -3.60
CA ARG A 111 -3.08 12.47 -3.75
C ARG A 111 -2.34 11.56 -2.78
N VAL A 112 -3.05 10.70 -2.08
CA VAL A 112 -2.47 9.70 -1.17
C VAL A 112 -2.71 8.31 -1.76
N ILE A 113 -1.66 7.52 -1.86
CA ILE A 113 -1.70 6.15 -2.40
C ILE A 113 -1.14 5.21 -1.33
N PHE A 114 -2.00 4.36 -0.78
CA PHE A 114 -1.59 3.24 0.06
C PHE A 114 -1.32 2.03 -0.84
N LEU A 115 -0.13 1.44 -0.71
CA LEU A 115 0.30 0.32 -1.55
C LEU A 115 -0.20 -1.05 -1.06
N GLY A 116 -0.97 -1.10 0.02
CA GLY A 116 -1.47 -2.32 0.65
C GLY A 116 -0.71 -2.68 1.92
N ASP A 117 -1.00 -3.87 2.45
CA ASP A 117 -0.49 -4.39 3.71
C ASP A 117 -0.72 -3.41 4.90
N LEU A 118 -1.97 -2.98 5.04
CA LEU A 118 -2.38 -2.11 6.13
C LEU A 118 -2.50 -2.87 7.45
N VAL A 119 -2.87 -4.13 7.39
CA VAL A 119 -3.24 -4.98 8.53
C VAL A 119 -2.17 -6.04 8.82
N ASP A 120 -2.44 -6.88 9.82
CA ASP A 120 -1.57 -7.97 10.28
C ASP A 120 -0.27 -7.54 10.95
N ARG A 121 0.42 -8.52 11.55
CA ARG A 121 1.75 -8.40 12.20
C ARG A 121 1.80 -7.45 13.39
N GLY A 122 0.69 -6.88 13.80
CA GLY A 122 0.54 -5.99 14.95
C GLY A 122 -0.80 -6.14 15.64
N VAL A 123 -1.19 -5.15 16.43
CA VAL A 123 -2.42 -5.17 17.25
C VAL A 123 -3.34 -3.98 17.00
N TRP A 124 -3.07 -3.20 15.96
CA TRP A 124 -3.87 -2.03 15.58
C TRP A 124 -4.29 -2.06 14.11
N GLY A 125 -4.47 -3.27 13.54
CA GLY A 125 -4.89 -3.42 12.15
C GLY A 125 -6.26 -2.81 11.88
N ALA A 126 -7.20 -3.00 12.80
CA ALA A 126 -8.53 -2.41 12.70
C ALA A 126 -8.50 -0.88 12.74
N GLU A 127 -7.69 -0.29 13.63
CA GLU A 127 -7.53 1.16 13.73
C GLU A 127 -6.82 1.75 12.51
N VAL A 128 -5.78 1.07 11.99
CA VAL A 128 -5.09 1.50 10.77
C VAL A 128 -6.07 1.51 9.61
N LEU A 129 -6.84 0.43 9.44
CA LEU A 129 -7.84 0.34 8.39
C LEU A 129 -8.92 1.41 8.54
N TYR A 130 -9.40 1.64 9.77
CA TYR A 130 -10.37 2.69 10.07
C TYR A 130 -9.87 4.08 9.67
N VAL A 131 -8.62 4.41 10.02
CA VAL A 131 -8.02 5.72 9.68
C VAL A 131 -7.85 5.88 8.16
N ALA A 132 -7.38 4.84 7.48
CA ALA A 132 -7.23 4.86 6.03
C ALA A 132 -8.57 5.04 5.33
N LEU A 133 -9.62 4.33 5.78
CA LEU A 133 -10.98 4.46 5.24
C LEU A 133 -11.62 5.81 5.57
N GLN A 134 -11.38 6.40 6.74
CA GLN A 134 -11.84 7.76 7.04
C GLN A 134 -11.18 8.79 6.11
N LEU A 135 -9.87 8.67 5.88
CA LEU A 135 -9.18 9.55 4.95
C LEU A 135 -9.73 9.40 3.53
N TRP A 136 -9.98 8.16 3.10
CA TRP A 136 -10.60 7.86 1.82
C TRP A 136 -12.02 8.45 1.72
N GLU A 137 -12.87 8.24 2.73
CA GLU A 137 -14.27 8.72 2.72
C GLU A 137 -14.36 10.24 2.55
N LYS A 138 -13.43 10.95 3.17
CA LYS A 138 -13.33 12.40 3.04
C LYS A 138 -12.73 12.87 1.71
N ASN A 139 -12.02 11.99 1.02
CA ASN A 139 -11.19 12.34 -0.15
C ASN A 139 -11.26 11.27 -1.24
N ARG A 140 -12.46 10.82 -1.61
CA ARG A 140 -12.70 9.66 -2.49
C ARG A 140 -11.95 9.68 -3.82
N ASP A 141 -11.73 10.88 -4.38
CA ASP A 141 -11.02 11.08 -5.65
C ASP A 141 -9.53 11.36 -5.48
N LYS A 142 -9.05 11.41 -4.23
CA LYS A 142 -7.67 11.78 -3.89
C LYS A 142 -6.94 10.69 -3.11
N VAL A 143 -7.66 9.73 -2.54
CA VAL A 143 -7.08 8.64 -1.76
C VAL A 143 -7.33 7.32 -2.48
N PHE A 144 -6.25 6.58 -2.68
CA PHE A 144 -6.22 5.29 -3.36
C PHE A 144 -5.68 4.25 -2.39
N VAL A 145 -6.43 3.20 -2.17
CA VAL A 145 -6.00 2.07 -1.33
C VAL A 145 -5.86 0.86 -2.24
N LEU A 146 -4.65 0.33 -2.34
CA LEU A 146 -4.36 -0.88 -3.12
C LEU A 146 -4.42 -2.11 -2.22
N ARG A 147 -4.60 -3.26 -2.84
CA ARG A 147 -4.61 -4.55 -2.19
C ARG A 147 -3.19 -5.09 -2.05
N GLY A 148 -2.71 -5.24 -0.81
CA GLY A 148 -1.53 -6.02 -0.51
C GLY A 148 -1.84 -7.51 -0.37
N ASN A 149 -0.81 -8.32 -0.18
CA ASN A 149 -1.01 -9.76 0.02
C ASN A 149 -1.61 -10.07 1.40
N HIS A 150 -1.48 -9.18 2.36
CA HIS A 150 -2.14 -9.28 3.67
C HIS A 150 -3.62 -8.83 3.67
N GLU A 151 -4.14 -8.19 2.64
CA GLU A 151 -5.57 -7.97 2.47
C GLU A 151 -6.26 -9.24 1.94
N ASN A 152 -6.00 -10.38 2.61
CA ASN A 152 -6.50 -11.70 2.28
C ASN A 152 -6.89 -12.46 3.54
N HIS A 153 -8.03 -13.14 3.52
CA HIS A 153 -8.56 -13.85 4.68
C HIS A 153 -7.58 -14.88 5.26
N SER A 154 -6.88 -15.64 4.42
CA SER A 154 -5.91 -16.64 4.89
C SER A 154 -4.74 -16.00 5.65
N GLN A 155 -4.29 -14.84 5.21
CA GLN A 155 -3.23 -14.08 5.89
C GLN A 155 -3.74 -13.52 7.22
N HIS A 156 -4.97 -12.99 7.26
CA HIS A 156 -5.58 -12.51 8.50
C HIS A 156 -5.59 -13.58 9.61
N GLU A 157 -5.92 -14.84 9.26
CA GLU A 157 -5.94 -15.95 10.23
C GLU A 157 -4.52 -16.34 10.68
N GLU A 158 -3.53 -16.16 9.82
CA GLU A 158 -2.15 -16.53 10.13
C GLU A 158 -1.41 -15.44 10.90
N TYR A 159 -1.62 -14.18 10.56
CA TYR A 159 -0.79 -13.06 11.04
C TYR A 159 -1.47 -12.14 12.06
N GLY A 160 -2.70 -12.43 12.47
CA GLY A 160 -3.33 -11.90 13.67
C GLY A 160 -4.50 -10.95 13.47
N PHE A 161 -4.73 -10.40 12.28
CA PHE A 161 -5.86 -9.51 12.07
C PHE A 161 -7.21 -10.23 12.21
N GLY A 162 -7.28 -11.53 11.86
CA GLY A 162 -8.46 -12.36 12.12
C GLY A 162 -8.88 -12.33 13.58
N ALA A 163 -7.92 -12.45 14.51
CA ALA A 163 -8.19 -12.39 15.94
C ALA A 163 -8.63 -10.98 16.42
N GLU A 164 -8.15 -9.89 15.78
CA GLU A 164 -8.67 -8.55 16.04
C GLU A 164 -10.15 -8.44 15.63
N LEU A 165 -10.51 -8.99 14.47
CA LEU A 165 -11.90 -9.01 14.00
C LEU A 165 -12.82 -9.83 14.90
N ASP A 166 -12.33 -10.98 15.40
CA ASP A 166 -13.08 -11.81 16.35
C ASP A 166 -13.39 -11.07 17.66
N ALA A 167 -12.51 -10.18 18.09
CA ALA A 167 -12.70 -9.41 19.31
C ALA A 167 -13.87 -8.43 19.25
N PHE A 168 -14.34 -8.05 18.06
CA PHE A 168 -15.58 -7.28 17.90
C PHE A 168 -16.82 -8.10 18.23
N ASN A 169 -16.73 -9.45 18.16
CA ASN A 169 -17.85 -10.36 18.29
C ASN A 169 -19.03 -10.00 17.36
N ASP A 170 -18.72 -9.59 16.16
CA ASP A 170 -19.66 -9.13 15.13
C ASP A 170 -19.26 -9.67 13.76
N GLU A 171 -19.92 -10.74 13.32
CA GLU A 171 -19.65 -11.40 12.04
C GLU A 171 -19.85 -10.45 10.84
N ALA A 172 -20.73 -9.44 10.96
CA ALA A 172 -20.92 -8.48 9.88
C ALA A 172 -19.67 -7.65 9.61
N ILE A 173 -18.88 -7.31 10.64
CA ILE A 173 -17.60 -6.63 10.47
C ILE A 173 -16.63 -7.51 9.67
N ARG A 174 -16.51 -8.79 10.01
CA ARG A 174 -15.64 -9.73 9.31
C ARG A 174 -16.03 -9.86 7.84
N GLN A 175 -17.32 -10.00 7.56
CA GLN A 175 -17.82 -10.09 6.19
C GLN A 175 -17.61 -8.80 5.40
N LEU A 176 -17.81 -7.64 6.01
CA LEU A 176 -17.56 -6.34 5.37
C LEU A 176 -16.07 -6.12 5.09
N VAL A 177 -15.18 -6.50 6.00
CA VAL A 177 -13.73 -6.46 5.78
C VAL A 177 -13.36 -7.35 4.59
N LYS A 178 -13.86 -8.60 4.54
CA LYS A 178 -13.64 -9.48 3.40
C LYS A 178 -14.10 -8.83 2.10
N GLN A 179 -15.33 -8.34 2.04
CA GLN A 179 -15.88 -7.67 0.85
C GLN A 179 -15.08 -6.43 0.45
N MET A 180 -14.59 -5.66 1.42
CA MET A 180 -13.74 -4.50 1.17
C MET A 180 -12.41 -4.93 0.55
N CYS A 181 -11.72 -5.93 1.11
CA CYS A 181 -10.46 -6.47 0.57
C CYS A 181 -10.63 -6.99 -0.88
N GLU A 182 -11.76 -7.63 -1.18
CA GLU A 182 -12.09 -8.12 -2.51
C GLU A 182 -12.29 -7.00 -3.54
N ARG A 183 -12.60 -5.79 -3.10
CA ARG A 183 -12.83 -4.60 -3.95
C ARG A 183 -11.65 -3.66 -4.04
N LEU A 184 -10.57 -3.94 -3.31
CA LEU A 184 -9.33 -3.21 -3.48
C LEU A 184 -8.68 -3.54 -4.83
N PRO A 185 -8.25 -2.56 -5.62
CA PRO A 185 -7.46 -2.81 -6.82
C PRO A 185 -6.05 -3.29 -6.44
N GLU A 186 -5.51 -4.22 -7.21
CA GLU A 186 -4.17 -4.77 -7.00
C GLU A 186 -3.09 -3.86 -7.59
N VAL A 187 -3.47 -3.04 -8.55
CA VAL A 187 -2.58 -2.13 -9.26
C VAL A 187 -3.30 -0.85 -9.64
N LEU A 188 -2.58 0.27 -9.53
CA LEU A 188 -3.00 1.58 -10.04
C LEU A 188 -2.06 2.00 -11.18
N PHE A 189 -2.63 2.21 -12.35
CA PHE A 189 -1.97 2.82 -13.50
C PHE A 189 -2.29 4.31 -13.51
N ALA A 190 -1.32 5.12 -13.12
CA ALA A 190 -1.49 6.55 -13.01
C ALA A 190 -0.78 7.30 -14.12
N THR A 191 -1.45 8.31 -14.68
CA THR A 191 -0.85 9.26 -15.61
C THR A 191 -0.82 10.64 -14.95
N VAL A 192 0.36 11.25 -14.87
CA VAL A 192 0.54 12.63 -14.42
C VAL A 192 1.15 13.42 -15.56
N ARG A 193 0.41 14.35 -16.11
CA ARG A 193 0.73 14.98 -17.42
C ARG A 193 0.82 13.90 -18.53
N THR A 194 2.05 13.62 -19.00
CA THR A 194 2.35 12.57 -19.98
C THR A 194 3.15 11.41 -19.38
N GLU A 195 3.52 11.51 -18.13
CA GLU A 195 4.33 10.52 -17.42
C GLU A 195 3.44 9.41 -16.85
N ARG A 196 3.83 8.16 -17.04
CA ARG A 196 3.10 6.97 -16.63
C ARG A 196 3.77 6.31 -15.45
N PHE A 197 3.01 6.01 -14.41
CA PHE A 197 3.45 5.38 -13.17
C PHE A 197 2.64 4.12 -12.91
N VAL A 198 3.27 3.10 -12.36
CA VAL A 198 2.61 1.89 -11.86
C VAL A 198 2.80 1.85 -10.36
N PHE A 199 1.69 1.72 -9.64
CA PHE A 199 1.68 1.48 -8.19
C PHE A 199 1.08 0.10 -7.96
N CYS A 200 1.80 -0.77 -7.26
CA CYS A 200 1.34 -2.09 -6.87
C CYS A 200 1.94 -2.45 -5.51
N HIS A 201 1.45 -3.52 -4.90
CA HIS A 201 2.03 -3.96 -3.64
C HIS A 201 3.32 -4.77 -3.87
N GLY A 202 3.24 -5.82 -4.66
CA GLY A 202 4.35 -6.69 -5.02
C GLY A 202 5.13 -6.21 -6.25
N GLY A 203 4.99 -6.88 -7.37
CA GLY A 203 5.71 -6.55 -8.61
C GLY A 203 4.84 -6.68 -9.85
N ILE A 204 5.44 -6.44 -11.02
CA ILE A 204 4.76 -6.68 -12.28
C ILE A 204 4.58 -8.20 -12.49
N PRO A 205 3.51 -8.63 -13.17
CA PRO A 205 3.32 -10.03 -13.51
C PRO A 205 4.40 -10.56 -14.43
N HIS A 206 4.76 -11.83 -14.25
CA HIS A 206 5.63 -12.53 -15.17
C HIS A 206 5.02 -12.52 -16.57
N TYR A 207 5.82 -12.16 -17.58
CA TYR A 207 5.42 -11.92 -18.98
C TYR A 207 4.54 -10.67 -19.23
N ALA A 208 4.26 -9.82 -18.24
CA ALA A 208 3.58 -8.54 -18.50
C ALA A 208 4.39 -7.62 -19.44
N ASP A 209 5.71 -7.84 -19.49
CA ASP A 209 6.63 -7.24 -20.47
C ASP A 209 6.30 -7.58 -21.93
N SER A 210 5.54 -8.65 -22.17
CA SER A 210 5.10 -9.10 -23.50
C SER A 210 3.60 -8.94 -23.73
N SER A 211 2.89 -8.42 -22.73
CA SER A 211 1.43 -8.27 -22.78
C SER A 211 1.00 -7.23 -23.83
N PRO A 212 0.03 -7.55 -24.68
CA PRO A 212 -0.58 -6.57 -25.58
C PRO A 212 -1.56 -5.64 -24.85
N VAL A 213 -1.80 -5.83 -23.55
CA VAL A 213 -2.79 -5.06 -22.79
C VAL A 213 -2.41 -3.59 -22.71
N ALA A 214 -3.33 -2.74 -23.08
CA ALA A 214 -3.18 -1.29 -23.00
C ALA A 214 -3.52 -0.79 -21.60
N PHE A 215 -2.63 -0.98 -20.63
CA PHE A 215 -2.89 -0.67 -19.22
C PHE A 215 -3.28 0.78 -18.96
N PHE A 216 -2.77 1.71 -19.76
CA PHE A 216 -2.98 3.16 -19.58
C PHE A 216 -4.01 3.74 -20.53
N ASP A 217 -4.47 2.97 -21.51
CA ASP A 217 -5.41 3.46 -22.49
C ASP A 217 -6.84 3.21 -22.02
N GLY A 218 -7.66 4.25 -22.06
CA GLY A 218 -9.03 4.24 -21.56
C GLY A 218 -9.30 5.32 -20.53
N GLY A 219 -10.54 5.44 -20.10
CA GLY A 219 -10.96 6.39 -19.07
C GLY A 219 -10.52 5.98 -17.67
N ASP A 220 -10.52 6.95 -16.76
CA ASP A 220 -10.29 6.72 -15.34
C ASP A 220 -11.36 5.78 -14.77
N GLY A 221 -10.96 4.91 -13.81
CA GLY A 221 -11.85 3.97 -13.15
C GLY A 221 -11.27 2.57 -13.03
N PHE A 222 -12.11 1.65 -12.59
CA PHE A 222 -11.76 0.23 -12.44
C PHE A 222 -11.84 -0.50 -13.78
N PHE A 223 -10.98 -1.48 -13.96
CA PHE A 223 -11.03 -2.43 -15.06
C PHE A 223 -10.42 -3.77 -14.62
N ASN A 224 -10.71 -4.81 -15.37
CA ASN A 224 -10.17 -6.14 -15.10
C ASN A 224 -9.11 -6.50 -16.15
N THR A 225 -8.07 -7.21 -15.72
CA THR A 225 -7.03 -7.74 -16.59
C THR A 225 -6.68 -9.17 -16.21
N THR A 226 -6.35 -9.99 -17.19
CA THR A 226 -5.83 -11.35 -16.98
C THR A 226 -4.39 -11.34 -16.51
N GLU A 227 -3.69 -10.23 -16.70
CA GLU A 227 -2.32 -10.06 -16.24
C GLU A 227 -2.27 -10.06 -14.72
N GLY A 228 -1.44 -10.93 -14.17
CA GLY A 228 -1.28 -11.07 -12.72
C GLY A 228 -2.22 -12.07 -12.05
N ALA A 229 -3.28 -12.50 -12.69
CA ALA A 229 -4.16 -13.54 -12.15
C ALA A 229 -3.44 -14.89 -12.04
N THR A 230 -3.45 -15.51 -10.87
CA THR A 230 -2.74 -16.78 -10.61
C THR A 230 -3.66 -17.97 -10.50
N THR A 231 -4.95 -17.76 -10.24
CA THR A 231 -5.93 -18.83 -10.01
C THR A 231 -7.28 -18.46 -10.65
N SER A 232 -8.18 -19.44 -10.72
CA SER A 232 -9.57 -19.21 -11.09
C SER A 232 -10.40 -18.52 -10.00
N ASN A 233 -9.82 -18.30 -8.82
CA ASN A 233 -10.50 -17.59 -7.74
C ASN A 233 -10.15 -16.10 -7.80
N PRO A 234 -11.11 -15.21 -8.08
CA PRO A 234 -10.88 -13.77 -8.17
C PRO A 234 -10.45 -13.13 -6.83
N HIS A 235 -10.62 -13.87 -5.73
CA HIS A 235 -10.26 -13.42 -4.39
C HIS A 235 -8.91 -13.98 -3.91
N ALA A 236 -8.24 -14.78 -4.75
CA ALA A 236 -6.94 -15.32 -4.43
C ALA A 236 -5.81 -14.31 -4.69
N ASP A 237 -4.64 -14.69 -4.26
CA ASP A 237 -3.42 -13.91 -4.45
C ASP A 237 -3.08 -13.73 -5.93
N SER A 238 -2.49 -12.61 -6.26
CA SER A 238 -2.04 -12.30 -7.61
C SER A 238 -0.56 -11.94 -7.64
N GLN A 239 0.01 -11.98 -8.84
CA GLN A 239 1.40 -11.60 -9.04
C GLN A 239 1.66 -10.10 -8.74
N TRP A 240 0.64 -9.23 -8.93
CA TRP A 240 0.73 -7.83 -8.53
C TRP A 240 0.94 -7.63 -7.03
N GLN A 241 0.55 -8.62 -6.21
CA GLN A 241 0.66 -8.62 -4.76
C GLN A 241 1.91 -9.33 -4.25
N TRP A 242 2.42 -10.33 -4.99
CA TRP A 242 3.41 -11.28 -4.48
C TRP A 242 4.76 -11.29 -5.20
N ASN A 243 4.83 -10.77 -6.43
CA ASN A 243 6.11 -10.73 -7.14
C ASN A 243 7.06 -9.73 -6.49
N ASP A 244 8.36 -10.05 -6.58
CA ASP A 244 9.44 -9.17 -6.16
C ASP A 244 10.23 -8.68 -7.37
N PHE A 245 11.17 -7.76 -7.13
CA PHE A 245 12.16 -7.33 -8.10
C PHE A 245 13.57 -7.64 -7.61
N ASP A 246 14.44 -7.96 -8.55
CA ASP A 246 15.90 -7.96 -8.36
C ASP A 246 16.55 -7.45 -9.66
N LEU A 247 16.80 -6.16 -9.72
CA LEU A 247 17.38 -5.54 -10.91
C LEU A 247 18.91 -5.71 -10.99
N SER A 248 19.54 -6.33 -9.99
CA SER A 248 20.93 -6.77 -10.08
C SER A 248 21.07 -7.97 -11.02
N GLU A 249 20.00 -8.74 -11.20
CA GLU A 249 19.94 -9.91 -12.08
C GLU A 249 19.19 -9.60 -13.37
N ASP A 250 19.67 -10.12 -14.49
CA ASP A 250 19.01 -9.95 -15.78
C ASP A 250 17.76 -10.79 -15.93
N ALA A 251 17.80 -12.03 -15.45
CA ALA A 251 16.75 -13.01 -15.63
C ALA A 251 15.68 -12.92 -14.55
N THR A 252 14.43 -13.13 -14.93
CA THR A 252 13.33 -13.39 -13.98
C THR A 252 13.46 -14.82 -13.47
N THR A 253 13.34 -14.98 -12.15
CA THR A 253 13.43 -16.28 -11.47
C THR A 253 12.17 -16.55 -10.65
N ARG A 254 11.99 -17.80 -10.23
CA ARG A 254 10.89 -18.13 -9.30
C ARG A 254 11.19 -17.59 -7.91
N SER A 255 10.17 -17.03 -7.27
CA SER A 255 10.28 -16.59 -5.88
C SER A 255 10.39 -17.78 -4.93
N ARG A 256 11.24 -17.66 -3.91
CA ARG A 256 11.31 -18.65 -2.82
C ARG A 256 10.04 -18.68 -1.97
N ARG A 257 9.25 -17.60 -1.98
CA ARG A 257 7.96 -17.50 -1.27
C ARG A 257 6.86 -18.34 -1.92
N ASP A 258 7.03 -18.72 -3.19
CA ASP A 258 6.03 -19.46 -3.98
C ASP A 258 5.88 -20.94 -3.57
N GLY A 259 6.81 -21.47 -2.78
CA GLY A 259 6.84 -22.89 -2.50
C GLY A 259 7.00 -23.70 -3.80
N ASN A 260 6.02 -24.56 -4.09
CA ASN A 260 6.01 -25.39 -5.31
C ASN A 260 4.94 -24.99 -6.33
N ASN A 261 4.24 -23.87 -6.12
CA ASN A 261 3.08 -23.50 -6.96
C ASN A 261 3.49 -22.96 -8.34
N GLY A 262 4.67 -22.35 -8.46
CA GLY A 262 5.20 -21.83 -9.73
C GLY A 262 4.48 -20.58 -10.25
N THR A 263 3.87 -19.81 -9.35
CA THR A 263 3.02 -18.66 -9.66
C THR A 263 3.62 -17.31 -9.26
N MET A 264 4.67 -17.30 -8.43
CA MET A 264 5.31 -16.08 -7.93
C MET A 264 6.76 -15.98 -8.42
N PHE A 265 7.17 -14.77 -8.76
CA PHE A 265 8.46 -14.53 -9.42
C PHE A 265 9.22 -13.37 -8.77
N VAL A 266 10.53 -13.42 -8.94
CA VAL A 266 11.43 -12.27 -8.77
C VAL A 266 11.75 -11.75 -10.15
N ILE A 267 11.28 -10.57 -10.47
CA ILE A 267 11.33 -9.96 -11.79
C ILE A 267 12.71 -9.35 -12.00
N GLY A 268 13.41 -9.83 -13.01
CA GLY A 268 14.74 -9.36 -13.36
C GLY A 268 14.75 -8.08 -14.20
N ARG A 269 15.94 -7.55 -14.39
CA ARG A 269 16.21 -6.27 -15.05
C ARG A 269 15.68 -6.21 -16.49
N LEU A 270 15.87 -7.29 -17.28
CA LEU A 270 15.46 -7.29 -18.69
C LEU A 270 13.94 -7.26 -18.86
N ALA A 271 13.19 -8.00 -18.04
CA ALA A 271 11.74 -7.98 -18.06
C ALA A 271 11.20 -6.60 -17.62
N THR A 272 11.79 -6.01 -16.58
CA THR A 272 11.44 -4.67 -16.11
C THR A 272 11.69 -3.61 -17.19
N ALA A 273 12.85 -3.64 -17.83
CA ALA A 273 13.20 -2.71 -18.91
C ALA A 273 12.21 -2.81 -20.09
N LYS A 274 11.87 -4.04 -20.47
CA LYS A 274 10.95 -4.30 -21.58
C LYS A 274 9.52 -3.82 -21.24
N PHE A 275 9.03 -4.14 -20.05
CA PHE A 275 7.73 -3.65 -19.56
C PHE A 275 7.66 -2.12 -19.60
N LYS A 276 8.67 -1.45 -19.02
CA LYS A 276 8.73 0.01 -19.01
C LYS A 276 8.74 0.61 -20.41
N THR A 277 9.52 0.05 -21.32
CA THR A 277 9.61 0.52 -22.70
C THR A 277 8.28 0.33 -23.44
N GLN A 278 7.70 -0.87 -23.34
CA GLN A 278 6.47 -1.22 -24.05
C GLN A 278 5.29 -0.35 -23.60
N HIS A 279 5.15 -0.13 -22.30
CA HIS A 279 4.03 0.62 -21.73
C HIS A 279 4.35 2.09 -21.46
N LYS A 280 5.57 2.54 -21.79
CA LYS A 280 6.08 3.92 -21.56
C LYS A 280 5.98 4.31 -20.09
N VAL A 281 6.32 3.38 -19.20
CA VAL A 281 6.28 3.59 -17.75
C VAL A 281 7.55 4.32 -17.32
N ARG A 282 7.37 5.43 -16.59
CA ARG A 282 8.49 6.15 -15.98
C ARG A 282 9.03 5.41 -14.77
N GLN A 283 8.15 5.07 -13.83
CA GLN A 283 8.53 4.42 -12.58
C GLN A 283 7.50 3.39 -12.13
N ILE A 284 7.97 2.35 -11.44
CA ILE A 284 7.16 1.39 -10.70
C ILE A 284 7.40 1.65 -9.21
N VAL A 285 6.34 1.89 -8.45
CA VAL A 285 6.40 2.17 -7.02
C VAL A 285 5.66 1.06 -6.28
N ARG A 286 6.34 0.44 -5.31
CA ARG A 286 5.83 -0.76 -4.64
C ARG A 286 6.12 -0.81 -3.14
N GLY A 287 5.46 -1.74 -2.44
CA GLY A 287 5.68 -2.16 -1.06
C GLY A 287 6.28 -3.56 -0.94
N HIS A 288 5.67 -4.41 -0.12
CA HIS A 288 5.89 -5.86 0.04
C HIS A 288 7.17 -6.29 0.73
N GLU A 289 8.18 -5.45 0.84
CA GLU A 289 9.41 -5.80 1.54
C GLU A 289 9.48 -5.15 2.92
N ASP A 290 9.56 -6.02 3.94
CA ASP A 290 9.48 -5.65 5.37
C ASP A 290 10.70 -4.90 5.92
N THR A 291 11.36 -4.09 5.13
CA THR A 291 12.69 -3.60 5.49
C THR A 291 12.72 -2.24 6.18
N ASN A 292 11.59 -1.61 6.55
CA ASN A 292 11.59 -0.22 7.06
C ASN A 292 12.56 0.67 6.25
N SER A 293 12.48 0.59 4.93
CA SER A 293 13.46 1.17 4.06
C SER A 293 12.83 1.77 2.82
N LEU A 294 13.55 2.66 2.22
CA LEU A 294 13.37 3.08 0.85
C LEU A 294 14.48 2.46 0.01
N ARG A 295 14.13 1.65 -0.97
CA ARG A 295 15.07 1.07 -1.93
C ARG A 295 14.80 1.63 -3.32
N LEU A 296 15.86 2.06 -3.99
CA LEU A 296 15.85 2.57 -5.35
C LEU A 296 16.66 1.62 -6.23
N GLU A 297 16.06 1.10 -7.29
CA GLU A 297 16.69 0.17 -8.22
C GLU A 297 16.66 0.74 -9.65
N TYR A 298 17.68 0.44 -10.44
CA TYR A 298 17.90 1.04 -11.75
C TYR A 298 18.09 -0.04 -12.82
N VAL A 299 17.38 0.08 -13.93
CA VAL A 299 17.51 -0.81 -15.10
C VAL A 299 18.84 -0.60 -15.81
N THR A 300 19.35 0.62 -15.81
CA THR A 300 20.58 0.99 -16.53
C THR A 300 21.86 0.61 -15.81
N THR A 301 21.80 0.31 -14.53
CA THR A 301 22.93 -0.06 -13.69
C THR A 301 22.54 -1.19 -12.76
N THR A 302 23.51 -1.97 -12.31
CA THR A 302 23.31 -2.99 -11.27
C THR A 302 23.39 -2.40 -9.86
N SER A 303 23.44 -1.07 -9.74
CA SER A 303 23.52 -0.40 -8.46
C SER A 303 22.14 -0.30 -7.81
N GLU A 304 22.11 -0.58 -6.52
CA GLU A 304 20.95 -0.37 -5.64
C GLU A 304 21.33 0.71 -4.62
N PHE A 305 20.38 1.56 -4.30
CA PHE A 305 20.53 2.53 -3.23
C PHE A 305 19.45 2.28 -2.17
N THR A 306 19.86 1.95 -0.96
CA THR A 306 18.94 1.67 0.14
C THR A 306 19.13 2.64 1.30
N ILE A 307 18.04 3.22 1.77
CA ILE A 307 17.97 4.00 3.01
C ILE A 307 17.17 3.20 4.04
N ASN A 308 17.84 2.78 5.11
CA ASN A 308 17.17 2.12 6.22
C ASN A 308 16.74 3.15 7.26
N ALA A 309 15.47 3.08 7.70
CA ALA A 309 14.93 3.95 8.74
C ALA A 309 15.69 3.87 10.06
N SER A 310 16.27 2.72 10.38
CA SER A 310 17.04 2.50 11.61
C SER A 310 18.44 3.15 11.61
N THR A 311 18.97 3.48 10.43
CA THR A 311 20.31 4.01 10.24
C THR A 311 20.32 5.44 9.69
N ALA A 312 19.20 5.95 9.24
CA ALA A 312 19.08 7.29 8.72
C ALA A 312 19.27 8.32 9.85
N THR A 313 20.48 8.78 10.01
CA THR A 313 20.72 10.09 10.60
C THR A 313 20.08 11.10 9.66
N ASN A 314 19.12 11.85 10.08
CA ASN A 314 18.24 12.87 9.47
C ASN A 314 18.76 13.66 8.23
N LYS A 315 19.71 13.15 7.48
CA LYS A 315 20.26 13.79 6.29
C LYS A 315 20.16 12.85 5.11
N LEU A 316 19.17 13.12 4.27
CA LEU A 316 19.14 12.57 2.92
C LEU A 316 20.40 13.04 2.14
N PRO A 317 20.93 12.23 1.20
CA PRO A 317 22.00 12.68 0.33
C PRO A 317 21.65 14.02 -0.34
N PRO A 318 22.63 14.90 -0.62
CA PRO A 318 22.38 16.20 -1.25
C PRO A 318 21.67 16.11 -2.62
N ASP A 319 21.82 14.98 -3.31
CA ASP A 319 21.25 14.67 -4.62
C ASP A 319 20.12 13.65 -4.58
N PHE A 320 19.51 13.47 -3.41
CA PHE A 320 18.43 12.47 -3.19
C PHE A 320 17.30 12.59 -4.21
N ASP A 321 16.85 13.81 -4.49
CA ASP A 321 15.80 14.04 -5.49
C ASP A 321 16.19 13.47 -6.87
N LYS A 322 17.47 13.58 -7.27
CA LYS A 322 17.96 13.05 -8.54
C LYS A 322 18.01 11.53 -8.55
N LEU A 323 18.39 10.92 -7.41
CA LEU A 323 18.40 9.47 -7.25
C LEU A 323 16.99 8.90 -7.39
N VAL A 324 15.99 9.52 -6.73
CA VAL A 324 14.58 9.12 -6.84
C VAL A 324 14.06 9.32 -8.27
N ASP A 325 14.38 10.45 -8.91
CA ASP A 325 13.95 10.72 -10.28
C ASP A 325 14.53 9.73 -11.31
N ALA A 326 15.74 9.23 -11.06
CA ALA A 326 16.41 8.26 -11.93
C ALA A 326 15.99 6.81 -11.68
N ALA A 327 15.37 6.51 -10.53
CA ALA A 327 15.02 5.15 -10.17
C ALA A 327 13.93 4.57 -11.09
N ASP A 328 14.07 3.30 -11.43
CA ASP A 328 13.13 2.55 -12.25
C ASP A 328 12.09 1.83 -11.39
N VAL A 329 12.53 1.26 -10.26
CA VAL A 329 11.68 0.66 -9.24
C VAL A 329 11.97 1.32 -7.90
N ILE A 330 10.92 1.72 -7.21
CA ILE A 330 10.96 2.33 -5.88
C ILE A 330 10.18 1.43 -4.92
N THR A 331 10.88 0.81 -3.98
CA THR A 331 10.26 0.01 -2.91
C THR A 331 10.23 0.83 -1.63
N THR A 332 9.08 0.92 -0.99
CA THR A 332 8.90 1.68 0.26
C THR A 332 8.06 0.91 1.26
N SER A 333 8.44 0.97 2.54
CA SER A 333 7.69 0.41 3.65
C SER A 333 7.79 1.34 4.86
N ILE A 334 6.68 1.55 5.55
CA ILE A 334 6.62 2.22 6.85
C ILE A 334 6.30 1.25 7.99
N ALA A 335 6.21 -0.04 7.66
CA ALA A 335 5.97 -1.11 8.59
C ALA A 335 7.14 -1.22 9.58
N TYR A 336 6.84 -1.11 10.82
CA TYR A 336 7.68 -1.32 11.98
C TYR A 336 8.57 -0.19 12.48
N PRO A 337 8.34 0.16 13.73
CA PRO A 337 9.42 0.07 14.70
C PRO A 337 9.18 -1.09 15.64
N ALA A 338 9.92 -2.17 15.51
CA ALA A 338 9.95 -3.24 16.52
C ALA A 338 10.51 -2.75 17.88
N LYS A 339 11.03 -1.54 17.93
CA LYS A 339 11.41 -0.81 19.13
C LYS A 339 11.25 0.68 18.81
N ILE A 340 10.33 1.36 19.47
CA ILE A 340 10.24 2.81 19.44
C ILE A 340 11.46 3.37 20.18
N PRO A 341 12.42 4.00 19.51
CA PRO A 341 13.25 5.00 20.18
C PRO A 341 12.36 6.22 20.30
N SER A 342 12.19 6.71 21.51
CA SER A 342 11.57 7.98 21.76
C SER A 342 12.09 9.03 20.77
N THR A 343 11.17 9.69 20.07
CA THR A 343 11.24 11.04 19.49
C THR A 343 11.63 11.28 18.04
N THR A 344 12.18 10.35 17.26
CA THR A 344 12.51 10.68 15.84
C THR A 344 12.53 9.46 14.92
N THR A 345 11.39 8.88 14.60
CA THR A 345 11.34 7.91 13.51
C THR A 345 11.11 8.68 12.22
N PRO A 346 12.06 8.72 11.28
CA PRO A 346 11.81 9.31 9.98
C PRO A 346 10.75 8.47 9.28
N LEU A 347 9.65 9.12 8.93
CA LEU A 347 8.64 8.54 8.08
C LEU A 347 9.16 8.58 6.66
N PHE A 348 9.35 7.41 6.07
CA PHE A 348 9.67 7.34 4.67
C PHE A 348 8.37 7.31 3.87
N PHE A 349 8.16 8.33 3.10
CA PHE A 349 7.17 8.36 2.03
C PHE A 349 7.85 8.86 0.77
N VAL A 350 7.48 8.31 -0.34
CA VAL A 350 7.95 8.78 -1.63
C VAL A 350 7.06 9.94 -2.04
N LEU A 351 7.64 11.10 -2.19
CA LEU A 351 6.98 12.27 -2.75
C LEU A 351 7.33 12.33 -4.23
N ILE A 352 6.37 12.03 -5.08
CA ILE A 352 6.52 12.23 -6.52
C ILE A 352 5.97 13.61 -6.83
N THR A 353 6.86 14.58 -6.93
CA THR A 353 6.52 15.94 -7.36
C THR A 353 6.87 16.09 -8.82
N ASN A 354 5.93 16.59 -9.61
CA ASN A 354 6.25 17.16 -10.89
C ASN A 354 6.88 18.55 -10.66
N LYS A 355 8.20 18.60 -10.46
CA LYS A 355 8.93 19.87 -10.61
C LYS A 355 8.81 20.24 -12.07
N GLY A 356 8.02 21.29 -12.36
CA GLY A 356 8.00 21.87 -13.67
C GLY A 356 9.45 22.20 -14.06
N THR A 357 9.85 21.78 -15.23
CA THR A 357 10.99 22.42 -15.89
C THR A 357 10.52 23.82 -16.23
N ASP A 358 10.97 24.82 -15.45
CA ASP A 358 10.97 26.20 -15.88
C ASP A 358 11.81 26.34 -17.15
#